data_4b1188d9cf8b3164b2d13d87d97f15cd
#
_entry.id   4b1188d9cf8b3164b2d13d87d97f15cd
#
_cell.length_a   1.000
_cell.length_b   1.000
_cell.length_c   1.000
_cell.angle_alpha   90.00
_cell.angle_beta   90.00
_cell.angle_gamma   90.00
#
_symmetry.space_group_name_H-M   'P 1'
#
loop_
_entity.id
_entity.type
_entity.pdbx_description
1 polymer ?
#
loop_
_entity_poly.entity_id
_entity_poly.type
_entity_poly.pdbx_seq_one_letter_code
_entity_poly.pdbx_strand_id
1 'polypeptide(L)'
;MKRISRRSFLKVAGVGAAALGLAACGGSKSGSTATSGSASSAAGSSTGSVNTAGFTVQYGSNPETLDPALNSAIDGANTIITIFEPLLLINENNEVIGGQAESWETSEDGLTWTFTMRDGLKWSDGTDLTAKDFEYTFKRMVNPDTAAPYAETCLGMIDGFDAAAGFPDADGNPTAEPNPDALNVKASDDGKTLTIVLSYPCSYFDKMAAFATMSPVQQATVEANGDAWCTSPDTFVSNGPYMITDWTPSERIVLTKNPNYVGGWDNSKIVSDTITLLLLEDSSASYAAYNSGEAVLIKDVPTDEIPSLTKAEDGGDFYVDTILGTYYVSLNLQRDAFKDAKVRKALSLAIDRDYVANTIMQGTYSAADSIVGPGIVDESGYFHDNGNAPYISADYEANLAEAKKLLEEAGYPNGEGYPTIEYSTNDAGYHVPLAEYLQQAWGDLGITLTINKMEWSSFTPARRAGEYDVARNGWVMDYNDPSNMLDLFCSGNGNNDGKYSNPDFDAAIDASRVADSAEHFAQLHKAEDILMEDMGCLPIAYYNDYWLQSPTLKGTWHSPYGYWYLQYGYIEG
;
A
#
# COMPACT_ATOMS: atom_id res chain seq x y z
N MET A 1 16.55 -6.86 -7.33
CA MET A 1 16.73 -8.34 -7.34
C MET A 1 16.04 -8.92 -8.55
N LYS A 2 16.68 -9.81 -9.31
CA LYS A 2 16.00 -10.45 -10.46
C LYS A 2 14.82 -11.25 -9.93
N ARG A 3 13.64 -11.01 -10.46
CA ARG A 3 12.44 -11.83 -10.20
C ARG A 3 12.78 -13.30 -10.42
N ILE A 4 12.75 -14.09 -9.35
CA ILE A 4 12.83 -15.54 -9.46
C ILE A 4 11.38 -15.99 -9.70
N SER A 5 11.04 -16.11 -10.97
CA SER A 5 9.79 -16.77 -11.38
C SER A 5 9.84 -18.22 -10.89
N ARG A 6 8.73 -18.75 -10.35
CA ARG A 6 8.55 -20.16 -9.97
C ARG A 6 8.94 -21.15 -11.09
N ARG A 7 9.00 -20.70 -12.35
CA ARG A 7 9.53 -21.46 -13.50
C ARG A 7 11.02 -21.78 -13.39
N SER A 8 11.82 -21.04 -12.61
CA SER A 8 13.25 -21.32 -12.44
C SER A 8 13.52 -22.44 -11.43
N PHE A 9 12.61 -22.70 -10.51
CA PHE A 9 12.77 -23.74 -9.50
C PHE A 9 12.48 -25.16 -10.05
N LEU A 10 11.62 -25.29 -11.07
CA LEU A 10 11.27 -26.57 -11.69
C LEU A 10 12.23 -27.05 -12.79
N LYS A 11 13.23 -26.23 -13.20
CA LYS A 11 14.21 -26.59 -14.23
C LYS A 11 15.50 -27.26 -13.73
N VAL A 12 15.69 -27.36 -12.43
CA VAL A 12 16.92 -27.98 -11.84
C VAL A 12 16.73 -29.46 -11.46
N ALA A 13 15.51 -29.97 -11.49
CA ALA A 13 15.19 -31.35 -11.07
C ALA A 13 14.82 -32.29 -12.24
N GLY A 14 15.44 -32.14 -13.41
CA GLY A 14 15.08 -32.95 -14.58
C GLY A 14 16.18 -33.22 -15.57
N VAL A 15 17.36 -33.67 -15.13
CA VAL A 15 18.36 -34.28 -16.04
C VAL A 15 18.77 -35.63 -15.48
N GLY A 16 18.23 -36.67 -16.08
CA GLY A 16 18.66 -38.04 -15.82
C GLY A 16 17.80 -39.08 -16.52
N ALA A 17 18.41 -39.73 -17.56
CA ALA A 17 18.05 -40.97 -18.24
C ALA A 17 16.85 -40.87 -19.24
N ALA A 18 16.91 -41.37 -20.42
CA ALA A 18 17.80 -42.29 -21.12
C ALA A 18 17.49 -42.22 -22.62
N ALA A 19 18.51 -42.46 -23.41
CA ALA A 19 18.42 -42.73 -24.83
C ALA A 19 17.90 -44.17 -25.09
N LEU A 20 17.32 -44.37 -26.27
CA LEU A 20 17.40 -45.53 -27.16
C LEU A 20 16.09 -45.89 -27.88
N GLY A 21 16.21 -46.04 -29.21
CA GLY A 21 15.38 -46.93 -30.03
C GLY A 21 14.69 -46.28 -31.22
N LEU A 22 15.34 -46.01 -32.27
CA LEU A 22 15.50 -46.67 -33.58
C LEU A 22 14.25 -47.15 -34.34
N ALA A 23 14.09 -46.54 -35.54
CA ALA A 23 13.78 -47.17 -36.83
C ALA A 23 12.33 -47.69 -37.05
N ALA A 24 11.74 -47.64 -38.19
CA ALA A 24 12.08 -47.50 -39.58
C ALA A 24 10.81 -47.59 -40.46
N CYS A 25 10.94 -47.14 -41.72
CA CYS A 25 10.25 -47.59 -42.96
C CYS A 25 8.76 -47.19 -43.14
N GLY A 26 8.29 -46.72 -44.25
CA GLY A 26 8.85 -46.55 -45.60
C GLY A 26 7.76 -46.30 -46.61
N GLY A 27 8.05 -45.57 -47.68
CA GLY A 27 7.54 -45.71 -49.04
C GLY A 27 6.15 -45.13 -49.34
N SER A 28 5.81 -44.46 -50.42
CA SER A 28 6.41 -44.26 -51.72
C SER A 28 5.64 -43.18 -52.49
N LYS A 29 6.42 -42.38 -53.23
CA LYS A 29 6.19 -41.78 -54.58
C LYS A 29 4.78 -41.40 -55.09
N SER A 30 4.60 -40.16 -55.49
CA SER A 30 4.67 -39.82 -56.92
C SER A 30 4.65 -38.29 -57.08
N GLY A 31 5.43 -37.85 -58.04
CA GLY A 31 5.78 -36.48 -58.29
C GLY A 31 4.80 -35.75 -59.19
N SER A 32 4.98 -34.45 -59.20
CA SER A 32 4.81 -33.63 -60.41
C SER A 32 5.55 -32.30 -60.21
N THR A 33 6.39 -31.98 -61.15
CA THR A 33 7.14 -30.75 -61.34
C THR A 33 6.24 -29.56 -61.61
N ALA A 34 6.58 -28.39 -61.00
CA ALA A 34 6.65 -27.12 -61.74
C ALA A 34 7.15 -25.94 -60.89
N THR A 35 8.23 -25.39 -61.37
CA THR A 35 8.61 -23.98 -61.54
C THR A 35 8.80 -23.08 -60.30
N SER A 36 10.06 -22.67 -60.19
CA SER A 36 10.66 -21.58 -59.43
C SER A 36 9.85 -20.27 -59.37
N GLY A 37 9.64 -19.76 -58.18
CA GLY A 37 9.36 -18.39 -57.86
C GLY A 37 9.95 -18.07 -56.51
N SER A 38 11.12 -17.40 -56.51
CA SER A 38 11.68 -16.82 -55.30
C SER A 38 10.78 -15.72 -54.76
N ALA A 39 10.03 -16.00 -53.73
CA ALA A 39 9.43 -14.97 -52.87
C ALA A 39 10.19 -14.98 -51.54
N SER A 40 10.99 -13.95 -51.33
CA SER A 40 11.55 -13.64 -50.00
C SER A 40 10.37 -13.39 -49.06
N SER A 41 10.12 -14.33 -48.18
CA SER A 41 9.26 -14.07 -47.02
C SER A 41 10.02 -13.13 -46.06
N ALA A 42 9.76 -11.84 -46.19
CA ALA A 42 9.96 -10.92 -45.10
C ALA A 42 9.07 -11.41 -43.95
N ALA A 43 9.66 -11.84 -42.88
CA ALA A 43 8.99 -11.99 -41.60
C ALA A 43 8.49 -10.58 -41.20
N GLY A 44 7.23 -10.31 -41.50
CA GLY A 44 6.56 -9.15 -40.96
C GLY A 44 6.41 -9.34 -39.44
N SER A 45 7.23 -8.63 -38.67
CA SER A 45 6.85 -8.34 -37.31
C SER A 45 5.53 -7.58 -37.40
N SER A 46 4.43 -8.18 -36.95
CA SER A 46 3.20 -7.46 -36.71
C SER A 46 3.48 -6.49 -35.55
N THR A 47 3.85 -5.27 -35.87
CA THR A 47 3.77 -4.17 -34.91
C THR A 47 2.29 -3.93 -34.70
N GLY A 48 1.74 -4.43 -33.58
CA GLY A 48 0.39 -4.07 -33.14
C GLY A 48 0.25 -2.55 -33.16
N SER A 49 -0.88 -2.05 -33.61
CA SER A 49 -1.13 -0.61 -33.57
C SER A 49 -1.36 -0.18 -32.14
N VAL A 50 -0.58 0.80 -31.66
CA VAL A 50 -0.80 1.43 -30.36
C VAL A 50 -2.02 2.34 -30.47
N ASN A 51 -3.04 2.10 -29.63
CA ASN A 51 -4.14 3.03 -29.48
C ASN A 51 -3.78 4.05 -28.39
N THR A 52 -3.64 5.31 -28.78
CA THR A 52 -3.27 6.42 -27.89
C THR A 52 -4.48 7.18 -27.33
N ALA A 53 -5.71 6.88 -27.75
CA ALA A 53 -6.89 7.62 -27.29
C ALA A 53 -7.09 7.51 -25.76
N GLY A 54 -6.68 6.37 -25.18
CA GLY A 54 -6.74 6.16 -23.75
C GLY A 54 -7.35 4.82 -23.37
N PHE A 55 -7.51 4.61 -22.07
CA PHE A 55 -8.08 3.40 -21.50
C PHE A 55 -8.83 3.69 -20.19
N THR A 56 -9.66 2.75 -19.78
CA THR A 56 -10.49 2.85 -18.57
C THR A 56 -10.08 1.76 -17.58
N VAL A 57 -9.88 2.13 -16.32
CA VAL A 57 -9.57 1.21 -15.22
C VAL A 57 -10.48 1.46 -14.03
N GLN A 58 -10.63 0.45 -13.16
CA GLN A 58 -11.24 0.59 -11.84
C GLN A 58 -10.30 -0.04 -10.81
N TYR A 59 -9.91 0.73 -9.80
CA TYR A 59 -9.09 0.22 -8.70
C TYR A 59 -9.53 0.77 -7.31
N GLY A 60 -10.73 1.24 -7.21
CA GLY A 60 -11.30 1.71 -5.95
C GLY A 60 -12.63 2.44 -6.14
N SER A 61 -13.19 2.84 -5.02
CA SER A 61 -14.37 3.70 -4.93
C SER A 61 -13.98 5.18 -5.02
N ASN A 62 -14.90 6.06 -4.68
CA ASN A 62 -14.60 7.49 -4.59
C ASN A 62 -13.58 7.74 -3.47
N PRO A 63 -12.38 8.30 -3.76
CA PRO A 63 -11.38 8.54 -2.73
C PRO A 63 -11.90 9.55 -1.68
N GLU A 64 -11.49 9.37 -0.43
CA GLU A 64 -11.81 10.31 0.64
C GLU A 64 -11.25 11.70 0.32
N THR A 65 -10.03 11.76 -0.15
CA THR A 65 -9.33 12.97 -0.56
C THR A 65 -8.25 12.68 -1.59
N LEU A 66 -7.95 13.68 -2.43
CA LEU A 66 -6.79 13.68 -3.32
C LEU A 66 -5.74 14.74 -2.90
N ASP A 67 -5.85 15.29 -1.69
CA ASP A 67 -4.76 16.05 -1.07
C ASP A 67 -3.67 15.06 -0.60
N PRO A 68 -2.44 15.12 -1.15
CA PRO A 68 -1.39 14.18 -0.77
C PRO A 68 -1.11 14.12 0.73
N ALA A 69 -1.16 15.25 1.43
CA ALA A 69 -0.91 15.31 2.86
C ALA A 69 -2.04 14.69 3.71
N LEU A 70 -3.27 14.65 3.20
CA LEU A 70 -4.44 14.14 3.93
C LEU A 70 -4.82 12.72 3.54
N ASN A 71 -4.35 12.23 2.39
CA ASN A 71 -4.65 10.87 1.93
C ASN A 71 -3.91 9.84 2.78
N SER A 72 -4.63 8.80 3.18
CA SER A 72 -4.05 7.63 3.88
C SER A 72 -4.66 6.32 3.41
N ALA A 73 -5.16 6.28 2.16
CA ALA A 73 -5.74 5.09 1.58
C ALA A 73 -5.17 4.84 0.17
N ILE A 74 -5.04 3.56 -0.21
CA ILE A 74 -4.41 3.15 -1.47
C ILE A 74 -5.19 3.63 -2.69
N ASP A 75 -6.52 3.69 -2.63
CA ASP A 75 -7.37 4.19 -3.73
C ASP A 75 -7.04 5.64 -4.10
N GLY A 76 -6.94 6.52 -3.09
CA GLY A 76 -6.48 7.89 -3.28
C GLY A 76 -5.02 7.97 -3.75
N ALA A 77 -4.13 7.18 -3.12
CA ALA A 77 -2.71 7.16 -3.47
C ALA A 77 -2.48 6.72 -4.93
N ASN A 78 -3.22 5.74 -5.44
CA ASN A 78 -3.15 5.31 -6.85
C ASN A 78 -3.50 6.44 -7.84
N THR A 79 -4.44 7.31 -7.47
CA THR A 79 -4.74 8.50 -8.26
C THR A 79 -3.61 9.53 -8.11
N ILE A 80 -3.16 9.78 -6.88
CA ILE A 80 -2.10 10.77 -6.57
C ILE A 80 -0.80 10.46 -7.32
N ILE A 81 -0.29 9.23 -7.34
CA ILE A 81 0.95 8.88 -8.07
C ILE A 81 0.85 9.04 -9.58
N THR A 82 -0.36 9.13 -10.13
CA THR A 82 -0.59 9.36 -11.57
C THR A 82 -0.63 10.86 -11.91
N ILE A 83 -1.08 11.70 -10.95
CA ILE A 83 -1.28 13.14 -11.17
C ILE A 83 -0.27 14.02 -10.44
N PHE A 84 0.47 13.50 -9.48
CA PHE A 84 1.56 14.17 -8.79
C PHE A 84 2.88 13.42 -8.96
N GLU A 85 3.98 14.11 -8.68
CA GLU A 85 5.32 13.55 -8.64
C GLU A 85 6.11 14.15 -7.47
N PRO A 86 6.58 13.30 -6.52
CA PRO A 86 7.41 13.72 -5.40
C PRO A 86 8.86 14.03 -5.82
N LEU A 87 9.76 14.24 -4.83
CA LEU A 87 11.20 14.47 -5.09
C LEU A 87 11.84 13.31 -5.84
N LEU A 88 11.57 12.09 -5.41
CA LEU A 88 12.09 10.85 -5.99
C LEU A 88 10.93 9.93 -6.41
N LEU A 89 11.22 8.87 -7.13
CA LEU A 89 10.26 7.90 -7.65
C LEU A 89 10.74 6.48 -7.40
N ILE A 90 9.81 5.52 -7.41
CA ILE A 90 10.09 4.08 -7.44
C ILE A 90 9.77 3.56 -8.85
N ASN A 91 10.76 2.96 -9.53
CA ASN A 91 10.57 2.40 -10.86
C ASN A 91 10.00 0.97 -10.82
N GLU A 92 9.75 0.38 -11.99
CA GLU A 92 9.21 -0.98 -12.14
C GLU A 92 10.09 -2.11 -11.55
N ASN A 93 11.35 -1.79 -11.21
CA ASN A 93 12.28 -2.73 -10.55
C ASN A 93 12.35 -2.50 -9.03
N ASN A 94 11.51 -1.62 -8.46
CA ASN A 94 11.55 -1.16 -7.08
C ASN A 94 12.85 -0.41 -6.71
N GLU A 95 13.47 0.27 -7.68
CA GLU A 95 14.65 1.10 -7.46
C GLU A 95 14.23 2.57 -7.33
N VAL A 96 14.90 3.30 -6.42
CA VAL A 96 14.71 4.74 -6.29
C VAL A 96 15.39 5.45 -7.45
N ILE A 97 14.64 6.33 -8.12
CA ILE A 97 15.12 7.16 -9.22
C ILE A 97 14.73 8.63 -9.00
N GLY A 98 15.36 9.56 -9.71
CA GLY A 98 15.01 10.98 -9.63
C GLY A 98 13.61 11.26 -10.17
N GLY A 99 12.79 11.91 -9.36
CA GLY A 99 11.48 12.48 -9.72
C GLY A 99 11.61 13.96 -10.09
N GLN A 100 11.04 14.85 -9.28
CA GLN A 100 11.22 16.32 -9.44
C GLN A 100 12.66 16.76 -9.14
N ALA A 101 13.38 16.03 -8.27
CA ALA A 101 14.81 16.15 -8.14
C ALA A 101 15.53 15.30 -9.21
N GLU A 102 16.51 15.87 -9.92
CA GLU A 102 17.34 15.11 -10.87
C GLU A 102 18.48 14.34 -10.18
N SER A 103 18.90 14.84 -9.01
CA SER A 103 19.94 14.20 -8.19
C SER A 103 19.78 14.58 -6.72
N TRP A 104 20.38 13.77 -5.86
CA TRP A 104 20.44 14.03 -4.42
C TRP A 104 21.77 13.55 -3.85
N GLU A 105 22.18 14.20 -2.76
CA GLU A 105 23.41 13.90 -2.04
C GLU A 105 23.11 13.84 -0.55
N THR A 106 23.81 12.95 0.16
CA THR A 106 23.74 12.81 1.62
C THR A 106 25.11 13.12 2.21
N SER A 107 25.15 13.88 3.31
CA SER A 107 26.39 14.16 4.05
C SER A 107 27.00 12.87 4.65
N GLU A 108 28.29 12.90 4.97
CA GLU A 108 29.01 11.73 5.52
C GLU A 108 28.42 11.20 6.84
N ASP A 109 27.77 12.06 7.61
CA ASP A 109 27.07 11.70 8.86
C ASP A 109 25.64 11.20 8.63
N GLY A 110 25.16 11.17 7.37
CA GLY A 110 23.82 10.73 7.03
C GLY A 110 22.69 11.69 7.39
N LEU A 111 23.00 12.88 7.92
CA LEU A 111 21.98 13.80 8.45
C LEU A 111 21.48 14.83 7.44
N THR A 112 22.34 15.33 6.55
CA THR A 112 21.94 16.38 5.60
C THR A 112 21.70 15.78 4.23
N TRP A 113 20.49 15.93 3.73
CA TRP A 113 20.07 15.55 2.39
C TRP A 113 19.88 16.78 1.53
N THR A 114 20.51 16.80 0.37
CA THR A 114 20.44 17.91 -0.58
C THR A 114 19.92 17.43 -1.92
N PHE A 115 18.75 17.92 -2.31
CA PHE A 115 18.09 17.58 -3.56
C PHE A 115 18.28 18.70 -4.58
N THR A 116 18.79 18.37 -5.76
CA THR A 116 18.89 19.32 -6.89
C THR A 116 17.67 19.16 -7.79
N MET A 117 16.87 20.21 -7.92
CA MET A 117 15.65 20.21 -8.72
C MET A 117 15.97 20.20 -10.21
N ARG A 118 15.14 19.52 -11.02
CA ARG A 118 15.22 19.56 -12.47
C ARG A 118 15.00 20.99 -12.98
N ASP A 119 15.63 21.33 -14.11
CA ASP A 119 15.36 22.60 -14.78
C ASP A 119 14.00 22.58 -15.49
N GLY A 120 13.27 23.69 -15.41
CA GLY A 120 12.04 23.91 -16.17
C GLY A 120 10.80 23.21 -15.62
N LEU A 121 10.81 22.81 -14.35
CA LEU A 121 9.65 22.23 -13.68
C LEU A 121 8.44 23.14 -13.74
N LYS A 122 7.26 22.55 -13.96
CA LYS A 122 5.98 23.25 -14.10
C LYS A 122 4.87 22.55 -13.37
N TRP A 123 3.97 23.32 -12.85
CA TRP A 123 2.63 22.90 -12.48
C TRP A 123 1.75 22.65 -13.73
N SER A 124 0.64 21.95 -13.56
CA SER A 124 -0.31 21.68 -14.66
C SER A 124 -0.94 22.93 -15.25
N ASP A 125 -1.02 24.03 -14.49
CA ASP A 125 -1.47 25.35 -14.96
C ASP A 125 -0.38 26.13 -15.74
N GLY A 126 0.84 25.59 -15.85
CA GLY A 126 1.97 26.18 -16.55
C GLY A 126 2.82 27.13 -15.72
N THR A 127 2.50 27.38 -14.46
CA THR A 127 3.35 28.16 -13.54
C THR A 127 4.59 27.36 -13.14
N ASP A 128 5.62 28.06 -12.65
CA ASP A 128 6.89 27.44 -12.25
C ASP A 128 6.72 26.65 -10.95
N LEU A 129 7.29 25.45 -10.91
CA LEU A 129 7.47 24.65 -9.71
C LEU A 129 8.95 24.70 -9.29
N THR A 130 9.20 24.84 -8.00
CA THR A 130 10.55 25.01 -7.44
C THR A 130 10.70 24.27 -6.11
N ALA A 131 11.91 24.23 -5.55
CA ALA A 131 12.16 23.72 -4.20
C ALA A 131 11.31 24.41 -3.11
N LYS A 132 10.84 25.64 -3.35
CA LYS A 132 10.00 26.39 -2.38
C LYS A 132 8.62 25.77 -2.22
N ASP A 133 8.10 25.11 -3.25
CA ASP A 133 6.82 24.39 -3.19
C ASP A 133 6.92 23.16 -2.28
N PHE A 134 8.05 22.47 -2.28
CA PHE A 134 8.33 21.37 -1.36
C PHE A 134 8.53 21.86 0.08
N GLU A 135 9.26 22.97 0.28
CA GLU A 135 9.41 23.59 1.60
C GLU A 135 8.04 23.97 2.18
N TYR A 136 7.18 24.60 1.38
CA TYR A 136 5.81 24.94 1.77
C TYR A 136 5.01 23.68 2.13
N THR A 137 5.07 22.66 1.27
CA THR A 137 4.31 21.41 1.45
C THR A 137 4.65 20.71 2.76
N PHE A 138 5.93 20.57 3.08
CA PHE A 138 6.35 19.87 4.31
C PHE A 138 6.03 20.70 5.55
N LYS A 139 6.15 22.03 5.49
CA LYS A 139 5.71 22.92 6.57
C LYS A 139 4.20 22.93 6.75
N ARG A 140 3.42 22.82 5.67
CA ARG A 140 1.97 22.64 5.75
C ARG A 140 1.62 21.27 6.39
N MET A 141 2.32 20.21 5.97
CA MET A 141 2.05 18.85 6.46
C MET A 141 2.33 18.70 7.96
N VAL A 142 3.39 19.31 8.48
CA VAL A 142 3.72 19.25 9.92
C VAL A 142 2.81 20.14 10.78
N ASN A 143 2.12 21.12 10.18
CA ASN A 143 1.20 21.99 10.91
C ASN A 143 -0.01 21.21 11.43
N PRO A 144 -0.27 21.20 12.76
CA PRO A 144 -1.42 20.48 13.34
C PRO A 144 -2.79 20.90 12.75
N ASP A 145 -2.92 22.15 12.28
CA ASP A 145 -4.15 22.63 11.65
C ASP A 145 -4.47 21.88 10.34
N THR A 146 -3.46 21.29 9.70
CA THR A 146 -3.63 20.45 8.50
C THR A 146 -4.17 19.06 8.87
N ALA A 147 -3.93 18.60 10.10
CA ALA A 147 -4.31 17.28 10.59
C ALA A 147 -3.85 16.12 9.69
N ALA A 148 -2.64 16.23 9.12
CA ALA A 148 -2.08 15.24 8.22
C ALA A 148 -1.77 13.92 8.96
N PRO A 149 -2.41 12.79 8.61
CA PRO A 149 -2.26 11.52 9.34
C PRO A 149 -0.85 10.94 9.24
N TYR A 150 -0.10 11.28 8.20
CA TYR A 150 1.26 10.81 7.94
C TYR A 150 2.35 11.82 8.36
N ALA A 151 2.00 12.91 9.06
CA ALA A 151 2.98 13.95 9.41
C ALA A 151 4.18 13.38 10.19
N GLU A 152 3.92 12.58 11.22
CA GLU A 152 4.97 11.94 12.03
C GLU A 152 5.74 10.89 11.24
N THR A 153 5.06 10.00 10.52
CA THR A 153 5.69 8.95 9.72
C THR A 153 6.62 9.52 8.65
N CYS A 154 6.20 10.58 7.95
CA CYS A 154 6.97 11.16 6.85
C CYS A 154 8.01 12.19 7.29
N LEU A 155 7.76 12.92 8.35
CA LEU A 155 8.56 14.09 8.74
C LEU A 155 9.19 13.97 10.14
N GLY A 156 8.80 12.97 10.95
CA GLY A 156 9.27 12.80 12.33
C GLY A 156 10.79 12.64 12.47
N MET A 157 11.47 12.13 11.41
CA MET A 157 12.92 12.05 11.37
C MET A 157 13.60 13.40 11.04
N ILE A 158 12.86 14.43 10.61
CA ILE A 158 13.41 15.73 10.24
C ILE A 158 13.67 16.55 11.51
N ASP A 159 14.85 17.14 11.60
CA ASP A 159 15.22 18.00 12.72
C ASP A 159 14.23 19.18 12.88
N GLY A 160 13.86 19.44 14.13
CA GLY A 160 12.85 20.45 14.46
C GLY A 160 11.38 20.00 14.36
N PHE A 161 11.10 18.72 14.06
CA PHE A 161 9.74 18.22 13.90
C PHE A 161 8.86 18.48 15.14
N ASP A 162 9.33 18.15 16.35
CA ASP A 162 8.54 18.30 17.59
C ASP A 162 8.13 19.76 17.82
N ALA A 163 9.06 20.68 17.61
CA ALA A 163 8.79 22.13 17.72
C ALA A 163 7.84 22.63 16.61
N ALA A 164 7.95 22.05 15.42
CA ALA A 164 7.09 22.40 14.29
C ALA A 164 5.65 21.90 14.50
N ALA A 165 5.50 20.67 15.00
CA ALA A 165 4.20 20.06 15.30
C ALA A 165 3.57 20.56 16.62
N GLY A 166 4.36 21.20 17.50
CA GLY A 166 3.90 21.61 18.83
C GLY A 166 3.80 20.45 19.82
N PHE A 167 4.56 19.38 19.61
CA PHE A 167 4.57 18.25 20.54
C PHE A 167 5.17 18.65 21.90
N PRO A 168 4.77 18.00 23.01
CA PRO A 168 5.38 18.22 24.31
C PRO A 168 6.88 17.93 24.24
N ASP A 169 7.67 18.60 25.11
CA ASP A 169 9.07 18.25 25.29
C ASP A 169 9.23 16.85 25.92
N ALA A 170 10.46 16.35 26.01
CA ALA A 170 10.78 15.05 26.59
C ALA A 170 10.30 14.87 28.04
N ASP A 171 10.03 15.96 28.75
CA ASP A 171 9.50 15.99 30.12
C ASP A 171 7.96 16.07 30.15
N GLY A 172 7.29 16.09 28.98
CA GLY A 172 5.83 16.17 28.83
C GLY A 172 5.25 17.56 29.08
N ASN A 173 6.07 18.61 29.10
CA ASN A 173 5.57 19.97 29.26
C ASN A 173 5.06 20.48 27.89
N PRO A 174 3.94 21.23 27.86
CA PRO A 174 3.51 21.88 26.63
C PRO A 174 4.67 22.73 26.07
N THR A 175 5.07 22.43 24.85
CA THR A 175 6.00 23.31 24.11
C THR A 175 5.29 24.62 23.75
N ALA A 176 6.01 25.53 23.13
CA ALA A 176 5.43 26.73 22.53
C ALA A 176 4.34 26.34 21.51
N GLU A 177 3.51 27.30 21.10
CA GLU A 177 2.59 27.15 19.95
C GLU A 177 3.32 26.50 18.76
N PRO A 178 2.66 25.65 17.99
CA PRO A 178 3.24 24.98 16.81
C PRO A 178 3.94 26.00 15.92
N ASN A 179 5.14 25.65 15.47
CA ASN A 179 5.95 26.52 14.62
C ASN A 179 6.48 25.76 13.39
N PRO A 180 5.70 25.63 12.31
CA PRO A 180 6.12 24.91 11.10
C PRO A 180 7.47 25.38 10.52
N ASP A 181 7.88 26.62 10.79
CA ASP A 181 9.19 27.16 10.36
C ASP A 181 10.37 26.58 11.17
N ALA A 182 10.12 25.87 12.26
CA ALA A 182 11.15 25.14 12.99
C ALA A 182 11.60 23.85 12.26
N LEU A 183 10.77 23.31 11.37
CA LEU A 183 11.13 22.14 10.56
C LEU A 183 12.33 22.44 9.66
N ASN A 184 13.41 21.68 9.80
CA ASN A 184 14.67 21.97 9.09
C ASN A 184 14.63 21.48 7.63
N VAL A 185 13.73 22.09 6.88
CA VAL A 185 13.54 21.95 5.43
C VAL A 185 13.68 23.33 4.81
N LYS A 186 14.63 23.50 3.89
CA LYS A 186 14.93 24.82 3.33
C LYS A 186 15.23 24.80 1.84
N ALA A 187 14.48 25.55 1.08
CA ALA A 187 14.78 25.84 -0.31
C ALA A 187 15.85 26.94 -0.44
N SER A 188 16.70 26.84 -1.47
CA SER A 188 17.61 27.91 -1.86
C SER A 188 16.83 29.12 -2.40
N ASP A 189 17.44 30.31 -2.36
CA ASP A 189 16.80 31.55 -2.81
C ASP A 189 16.36 31.48 -4.28
N ASP A 190 17.14 30.81 -5.12
CA ASP A 190 16.84 30.59 -6.55
C ASP A 190 15.85 29.42 -6.80
N GLY A 191 15.43 28.69 -5.74
CA GLY A 191 14.48 27.59 -5.82
C GLY A 191 15.00 26.31 -6.48
N LYS A 192 16.33 26.20 -6.69
CA LYS A 192 16.92 25.05 -7.39
C LYS A 192 17.36 23.91 -6.48
N THR A 193 17.48 24.16 -5.20
CA THR A 193 17.97 23.18 -4.24
C THR A 193 17.05 23.14 -3.03
N LEU A 194 16.73 21.94 -2.56
CA LEU A 194 16.07 21.70 -1.29
C LEU A 194 17.05 21.00 -0.35
N THR A 195 17.26 21.55 0.84
CA THR A 195 18.06 20.93 1.89
C THR A 195 17.14 20.48 3.02
N ILE A 196 17.27 19.23 3.44
CA ILE A 196 16.55 18.62 4.56
C ILE A 196 17.58 18.10 5.56
N VAL A 197 17.44 18.47 6.82
CA VAL A 197 18.32 17.99 7.89
C VAL A 197 17.54 17.05 8.78
N LEU A 198 18.08 15.84 9.02
CA LEU A 198 17.49 14.82 9.85
C LEU A 198 18.03 14.90 11.29
N SER A 199 17.23 14.49 12.26
CA SER A 199 17.62 14.37 13.67
C SER A 199 18.54 13.16 13.93
N TYR A 200 18.43 12.14 13.09
CA TYR A 200 19.22 10.91 13.11
C TYR A 200 19.40 10.37 11.68
N PRO A 201 20.43 9.56 11.39
CA PRO A 201 20.62 8.96 10.09
C PRO A 201 19.46 8.02 9.75
N CYS A 202 18.83 8.20 8.58
CA CYS A 202 17.72 7.38 8.12
C CYS A 202 18.08 6.77 6.76
N SER A 203 18.35 5.47 6.72
CA SER A 203 18.81 4.75 5.52
C SER A 203 17.74 4.58 4.44
N TYR A 204 16.47 4.78 4.79
CA TYR A 204 15.32 4.67 3.89
C TYR A 204 14.68 6.02 3.53
N PHE A 205 15.34 7.14 3.86
CA PHE A 205 14.80 8.47 3.59
C PHE A 205 14.60 8.76 2.09
N ASP A 206 15.41 8.18 1.22
CA ASP A 206 15.22 8.23 -0.23
C ASP A 206 13.90 7.57 -0.67
N LYS A 207 13.54 6.42 -0.07
CA LYS A 207 12.25 5.77 -0.32
C LYS A 207 11.09 6.61 0.21
N MET A 208 11.27 7.25 1.38
CA MET A 208 10.30 8.19 1.93
C MET A 208 10.11 9.39 1.00
N ALA A 209 11.19 9.95 0.44
CA ALA A 209 11.13 11.05 -0.52
C ALA A 209 10.46 10.68 -1.87
N ALA A 210 10.22 9.38 -2.10
CA ALA A 210 9.47 8.84 -3.24
C ALA A 210 8.01 8.49 -2.90
N PHE A 211 7.60 8.66 -1.65
CA PHE A 211 6.26 8.31 -1.19
C PHE A 211 5.22 9.33 -1.68
N ALA A 212 4.04 8.84 -2.09
CA ALA A 212 2.98 9.68 -2.69
C ALA A 212 2.59 10.88 -1.82
N THR A 213 2.56 10.70 -0.50
CA THR A 213 2.22 11.73 0.49
C THR A 213 3.23 12.89 0.52
N MET A 214 4.49 12.65 0.10
CA MET A 214 5.53 13.66 0.00
C MET A 214 5.46 14.48 -1.29
N SER A 215 4.41 14.31 -2.10
CA SER A 215 4.18 15.09 -3.30
C SER A 215 3.90 16.55 -2.99
N PRO A 216 4.42 17.49 -3.80
CA PRO A 216 4.26 18.92 -3.55
C PRO A 216 2.84 19.39 -3.85
N VAL A 217 2.37 20.43 -3.14
CA VAL A 217 1.13 21.14 -3.45
C VAL A 217 1.41 22.61 -3.74
N GLN A 218 0.66 23.20 -4.66
CA GLN A 218 0.85 24.60 -5.04
C GLN A 218 0.28 25.53 -3.97
N GLN A 219 1.16 26.29 -3.29
CA GLN A 219 0.77 27.21 -2.22
C GLN A 219 -0.36 28.15 -2.63
N ALA A 220 -0.24 28.81 -3.78
CA ALA A 220 -1.24 29.78 -4.25
C ALA A 220 -2.64 29.16 -4.40
N THR A 221 -2.72 27.93 -4.88
CA THR A 221 -3.97 27.20 -5.06
C THR A 221 -4.59 26.79 -3.72
N VAL A 222 -3.77 26.26 -2.82
CA VAL A 222 -4.23 25.84 -1.47
C VAL A 222 -4.73 27.07 -0.68
N GLU A 223 -3.97 28.15 -0.66
CA GLU A 223 -4.35 29.37 0.08
C GLU A 223 -5.59 30.08 -0.50
N ALA A 224 -5.77 30.03 -1.82
CA ALA A 224 -6.94 30.64 -2.47
C ALA A 224 -8.23 29.88 -2.24
N ASN A 225 -8.18 28.55 -2.08
CA ASN A 225 -9.37 27.69 -2.09
C ASN A 225 -9.59 26.96 -0.75
N GLY A 226 -8.64 26.99 0.20
CA GLY A 226 -8.72 26.22 1.45
C GLY A 226 -8.93 24.73 1.16
N ASP A 227 -9.75 24.04 1.95
CA ASP A 227 -10.00 22.60 1.81
C ASP A 227 -10.64 22.20 0.47
N ALA A 228 -11.20 23.16 -0.27
CA ALA A 228 -11.84 22.90 -1.56
C ALA A 228 -10.84 22.85 -2.74
N TRP A 229 -9.55 23.09 -2.52
CA TRP A 229 -8.56 23.14 -3.60
C TRP A 229 -8.47 21.84 -4.41
N CYS A 230 -8.70 20.69 -3.77
CA CYS A 230 -8.57 19.36 -4.34
C CYS A 230 -9.93 18.62 -4.55
N THR A 231 -11.04 19.36 -4.63
CA THR A 231 -12.39 18.76 -4.74
C THR A 231 -13.05 18.99 -6.11
N SER A 232 -12.42 19.75 -6.99
CA SER A 232 -12.94 20.08 -8.32
C SER A 232 -11.81 20.23 -9.34
N PRO A 233 -11.98 19.76 -10.59
CA PRO A 233 -11.02 19.99 -11.66
C PRO A 233 -10.65 21.47 -11.86
N ASP A 234 -11.58 22.39 -11.62
CA ASP A 234 -11.40 23.83 -11.82
C ASP A 234 -10.37 24.46 -10.86
N THR A 235 -10.16 23.84 -9.70
CA THR A 235 -9.23 24.29 -8.66
C THR A 235 -8.04 23.35 -8.47
N PHE A 236 -8.02 22.20 -9.16
CA PHE A 236 -7.01 21.16 -8.97
C PHE A 236 -5.76 21.47 -9.79
N VAL A 237 -4.65 21.78 -9.13
CA VAL A 237 -3.34 21.95 -9.76
C VAL A 237 -2.39 20.88 -9.27
N SER A 238 -1.76 20.16 -10.20
CA SER A 238 -0.85 19.05 -9.92
C SER A 238 0.43 19.13 -10.75
N ASN A 239 1.40 18.26 -10.55
CA ASN A 239 2.69 18.31 -11.23
C ASN A 239 3.10 17.00 -11.93
N GLY A 240 2.21 16.01 -11.94
CA GLY A 240 2.48 14.70 -12.53
C GLY A 240 2.25 14.62 -14.04
N PRO A 241 2.47 13.43 -14.63
CA PRO A 241 2.34 13.18 -16.07
C PRO A 241 0.91 13.31 -16.60
N TYR A 242 -0.07 13.17 -15.73
CA TYR A 242 -1.49 13.41 -16.02
C TYR A 242 -2.06 14.46 -15.07
N MET A 243 -3.18 15.08 -15.46
CA MET A 243 -3.94 16.04 -14.67
C MET A 243 -5.44 15.73 -14.74
N ILE A 244 -6.19 16.06 -13.70
CA ILE A 244 -7.64 15.87 -13.66
C ILE A 244 -8.31 16.90 -14.57
N THR A 245 -9.19 16.43 -15.47
CA THR A 245 -9.96 17.29 -16.39
C THR A 245 -11.48 17.11 -16.27
N ASP A 246 -11.93 16.00 -15.68
CA ASP A 246 -13.33 15.78 -15.32
C ASP A 246 -13.37 14.94 -14.04
N TRP A 247 -14.30 15.26 -13.15
CA TRP A 247 -14.54 14.51 -11.95
C TRP A 247 -16.02 14.53 -11.58
N THR A 248 -16.65 13.39 -11.74
CA THR A 248 -18.01 13.15 -11.29
C THR A 248 -17.94 12.20 -10.10
N PRO A 249 -18.15 12.68 -8.86
CA PRO A 249 -18.07 11.85 -7.66
C PRO A 249 -18.93 10.59 -7.76
N SER A 250 -18.39 9.47 -7.29
CA SER A 250 -19.01 8.13 -7.35
C SER A 250 -19.35 7.62 -8.76
N GLU A 251 -18.80 8.24 -9.80
CA GLU A 251 -18.92 7.79 -11.19
C GLU A 251 -17.55 7.61 -11.82
N ARG A 252 -16.79 8.71 -11.99
CA ARG A 252 -15.47 8.65 -12.63
C ARG A 252 -14.60 9.88 -12.35
N ILE A 253 -13.29 9.68 -12.53
CA ILE A 253 -12.30 10.74 -12.74
C ILE A 253 -11.70 10.54 -14.14
N VAL A 254 -11.57 11.62 -14.93
CA VAL A 254 -10.87 11.60 -16.20
C VAL A 254 -9.55 12.34 -16.06
N LEU A 255 -8.48 11.63 -16.31
CA LEU A 255 -7.12 12.14 -16.33
C LEU A 255 -6.71 12.37 -17.78
N THR A 256 -6.16 13.55 -18.08
CA THR A 256 -5.64 13.88 -19.40
C THR A 256 -4.14 14.12 -19.29
N LYS A 257 -3.39 13.74 -20.32
CA LYS A 257 -1.95 13.98 -20.39
C LYS A 257 -1.63 15.44 -20.09
N ASN A 258 -0.72 15.67 -19.13
CA ASN A 258 -0.31 17.02 -18.75
C ASN A 258 0.69 17.58 -19.78
N PRO A 259 0.35 18.65 -20.53
CA PRO A 259 1.22 19.20 -21.56
C PRO A 259 2.43 19.96 -20.98
N ASN A 260 2.37 20.32 -19.70
CA ASN A 260 3.42 21.05 -18.99
C ASN A 260 4.36 20.14 -18.18
N TYR A 261 4.11 18.80 -18.21
CA TYR A 261 4.87 17.88 -17.39
C TYR A 261 6.36 17.87 -17.73
N VAL A 262 7.16 18.13 -16.71
CA VAL A 262 8.61 17.92 -16.65
C VAL A 262 8.90 17.16 -15.37
N GLY A 263 9.48 15.97 -15.46
CA GLY A 263 9.72 15.14 -14.29
C GLY A 263 10.60 13.93 -14.59
N GLY A 264 10.58 12.95 -13.69
CA GLY A 264 11.42 11.75 -13.75
C GLY A 264 10.91 10.67 -14.71
N TRP A 265 9.61 10.66 -15.03
CA TRP A 265 9.07 9.68 -15.98
C TRP A 265 9.45 10.03 -17.42
N ASP A 266 9.77 9.01 -18.21
CA ASP A 266 10.11 9.17 -19.63
C ASP A 266 8.89 9.60 -20.46
N ASN A 267 8.83 10.89 -20.81
CA ASN A 267 7.76 11.48 -21.59
C ASN A 267 7.49 10.77 -22.93
N SER A 268 8.50 10.10 -23.50
CA SER A 268 8.35 9.40 -24.79
C SER A 268 7.51 8.11 -24.65
N LYS A 269 7.40 7.58 -23.43
CA LYS A 269 6.60 6.40 -23.09
C LYS A 269 5.18 6.74 -22.63
N ILE A 270 4.91 8.00 -22.30
CA ILE A 270 3.57 8.48 -21.90
C ILE A 270 2.77 8.73 -23.18
N VAL A 271 2.12 7.69 -23.71
CA VAL A 271 1.52 7.71 -25.05
C VAL A 271 0.00 7.88 -25.05
N SER A 272 -0.71 7.45 -24.00
CA SER A 272 -2.16 7.57 -23.90
C SER A 272 -2.60 9.01 -23.63
N ASP A 273 -3.59 9.49 -24.36
CA ASP A 273 -4.10 10.86 -24.19
C ASP A 273 -4.94 11.00 -22.92
N THR A 274 -5.68 9.93 -22.55
CA THR A 274 -6.55 9.92 -21.37
C THR A 274 -6.48 8.61 -20.61
N ILE A 275 -6.71 8.69 -19.29
CA ILE A 275 -6.98 7.55 -18.41
C ILE A 275 -8.29 7.86 -17.70
N THR A 276 -9.27 6.97 -17.78
CA THR A 276 -10.52 7.10 -17.05
C THR A 276 -10.52 6.14 -15.87
N LEU A 277 -10.74 6.68 -14.68
CA LEU A 277 -10.85 5.92 -13.43
C LEU A 277 -12.34 5.80 -13.10
N LEU A 278 -12.91 4.59 -13.16
CA LEU A 278 -14.26 4.34 -12.67
C LEU A 278 -14.26 4.25 -11.15
N LEU A 279 -15.16 4.98 -10.51
CA LEU A 279 -15.31 5.04 -9.06
C LEU A 279 -16.48 4.15 -8.64
N LEU A 280 -16.33 2.83 -8.85
CA LEU A 280 -17.36 1.83 -8.57
C LEU A 280 -17.03 1.12 -7.25
N GLU A 281 -17.97 1.13 -6.32
CA GLU A 281 -17.85 0.44 -5.03
C GLU A 281 -18.40 -1.00 -5.08
N ASP A 282 -19.38 -1.24 -5.95
CA ASP A 282 -19.98 -2.56 -6.14
C ASP A 282 -19.12 -3.42 -7.08
N SER A 283 -18.60 -4.53 -6.56
CA SER A 283 -17.73 -5.44 -7.31
C SER A 283 -18.45 -6.10 -8.52
N SER A 284 -19.77 -6.31 -8.44
CA SER A 284 -20.53 -6.85 -9.57
C SER A 284 -20.64 -5.82 -10.70
N ALA A 285 -20.75 -4.52 -10.37
CA ALA A 285 -20.70 -3.44 -11.35
C ALA A 285 -19.31 -3.35 -12.01
N SER A 286 -18.25 -3.45 -11.21
CA SER A 286 -16.85 -3.48 -11.70
C SER A 286 -16.64 -4.66 -12.65
N TYR A 287 -17.09 -5.85 -12.26
CA TYR A 287 -16.99 -7.05 -13.09
C TYR A 287 -17.81 -6.96 -14.38
N ALA A 288 -19.00 -6.33 -14.32
CA ALA A 288 -19.79 -6.06 -15.52
C ALA A 288 -19.09 -5.07 -16.47
N ALA A 289 -18.45 -4.03 -15.95
CA ALA A 289 -17.66 -3.09 -16.74
C ALA A 289 -16.48 -3.79 -17.45
N TYR A 290 -15.79 -4.72 -16.76
CA TYR A 290 -14.73 -5.52 -17.36
C TYR A 290 -15.26 -6.44 -18.47
N ASN A 291 -16.31 -7.21 -18.19
CA ASN A 291 -16.89 -8.15 -19.15
C ASN A 291 -17.51 -7.48 -20.38
N SER A 292 -17.96 -6.23 -20.27
CA SER A 292 -18.44 -5.44 -21.41
C SER A 292 -17.31 -4.82 -22.23
N GLY A 293 -16.09 -4.80 -21.73
CA GLY A 293 -14.94 -4.13 -22.32
C GLY A 293 -14.92 -2.62 -22.06
N GLU A 294 -15.74 -2.10 -21.15
CA GLU A 294 -15.70 -0.71 -20.69
C GLU A 294 -14.44 -0.45 -19.87
N ALA A 295 -14.10 -1.35 -18.96
CA ALA A 295 -12.83 -1.32 -18.21
C ALA A 295 -11.87 -2.41 -18.70
N VAL A 296 -10.60 -2.10 -18.80
CA VAL A 296 -9.53 -3.05 -19.18
C VAL A 296 -8.71 -3.56 -18.00
N LEU A 297 -8.91 -2.97 -16.82
CA LEU A 297 -8.37 -3.41 -15.54
C LEU A 297 -9.41 -3.10 -14.46
N ILE A 298 -9.69 -4.08 -13.61
CA ILE A 298 -10.50 -3.90 -12.40
C ILE A 298 -9.82 -4.58 -11.21
N LYS A 299 -9.82 -3.91 -10.06
CA LYS A 299 -9.36 -4.47 -8.78
C LYS A 299 -10.49 -5.21 -8.05
N ASP A 300 -11.67 -4.62 -8.03
CA ASP A 300 -12.78 -5.16 -7.25
C ASP A 300 -13.50 -6.28 -8.01
N VAL A 301 -12.97 -7.49 -7.85
CA VAL A 301 -13.52 -8.73 -8.44
C VAL A 301 -14.45 -9.39 -7.43
N PRO A 302 -15.69 -9.76 -7.81
CA PRO A 302 -16.60 -10.47 -6.91
C PRO A 302 -15.97 -11.76 -6.39
N THR A 303 -16.02 -11.99 -5.09
CA THR A 303 -15.36 -13.12 -4.45
C THR A 303 -15.92 -14.49 -4.88
N ASP A 304 -17.19 -14.55 -5.24
CA ASP A 304 -17.87 -15.75 -5.75
C ASP A 304 -17.48 -16.10 -7.20
N GLU A 305 -16.94 -15.13 -7.97
CA GLU A 305 -16.42 -15.36 -9.31
C GLU A 305 -14.98 -15.91 -9.31
N ILE A 306 -14.18 -15.59 -8.29
CA ILE A 306 -12.75 -15.94 -8.21
C ILE A 306 -12.48 -17.43 -8.51
N PRO A 307 -13.24 -18.41 -7.98
CA PRO A 307 -13.00 -19.84 -8.25
C PRO A 307 -13.14 -20.23 -9.73
N SER A 308 -13.86 -19.43 -10.52
CA SER A 308 -14.09 -19.69 -11.94
C SER A 308 -13.08 -19.03 -12.87
N LEU A 309 -12.27 -18.07 -12.33
CA LEU A 309 -11.34 -17.29 -13.12
C LEU A 309 -10.07 -18.07 -13.45
N THR A 310 -9.58 -17.91 -14.67
CA THR A 310 -8.32 -18.50 -15.11
C THR A 310 -7.19 -17.54 -14.81
N LYS A 311 -6.18 -18.00 -14.07
CA LYS A 311 -5.01 -17.20 -13.75
C LYS A 311 -4.21 -16.81 -15.00
N ALA A 312 -3.62 -15.63 -14.98
CA ALA A 312 -2.82 -15.11 -16.10
C ALA A 312 -1.62 -16.02 -16.44
N GLU A 313 -1.03 -16.70 -15.46
CA GLU A 313 0.05 -17.67 -15.67
C GLU A 313 -0.39 -18.90 -16.47
N ASP A 314 -1.69 -19.21 -16.49
CA ASP A 314 -2.33 -20.29 -17.24
C ASP A 314 -2.99 -19.80 -18.55
N GLY A 315 -2.72 -18.53 -18.93
CA GLY A 315 -3.24 -17.93 -20.16
C GLY A 315 -4.58 -17.21 -19.99
N GLY A 316 -5.02 -16.98 -18.76
CA GLY A 316 -6.19 -16.14 -18.45
C GLY A 316 -5.80 -14.68 -18.22
N ASP A 317 -6.70 -13.95 -17.61
CA ASP A 317 -6.60 -12.52 -17.33
C ASP A 317 -6.73 -12.15 -15.83
N PHE A 318 -6.79 -13.17 -14.96
CA PHE A 318 -6.82 -13.01 -13.52
C PHE A 318 -5.41 -13.08 -12.93
N TYR A 319 -5.02 -12.00 -12.28
CA TYR A 319 -3.71 -11.84 -11.64
C TYR A 319 -3.83 -11.94 -10.13
N VAL A 320 -2.80 -12.50 -9.47
CA VAL A 320 -2.61 -12.49 -8.02
C VAL A 320 -1.14 -12.23 -7.75
N ASP A 321 -0.84 -11.14 -7.07
CA ASP A 321 0.52 -10.75 -6.68
C ASP A 321 0.60 -10.51 -5.18
N THR A 322 1.71 -10.93 -4.56
CA THR A 322 1.97 -10.64 -3.15
C THR A 322 2.32 -9.17 -2.99
N ILE A 323 1.66 -8.51 -2.04
CA ILE A 323 2.01 -7.17 -1.58
C ILE A 323 2.50 -7.22 -0.13
N LEU A 324 3.31 -6.23 0.27
CA LEU A 324 3.85 -6.15 1.61
C LEU A 324 2.80 -5.56 2.54
N GLY A 325 2.12 -6.40 3.30
CA GLY A 325 1.08 -5.91 4.20
C GLY A 325 0.32 -7.01 4.90
N THR A 326 -0.40 -6.60 5.94
CA THR A 326 -1.15 -7.50 6.79
C THR A 326 -2.56 -6.96 7.03
N TYR A 327 -3.56 -7.80 6.76
CA TYR A 327 -4.92 -7.61 7.23
C TYR A 327 -4.98 -8.01 8.70
N TYR A 328 -5.43 -7.10 9.53
CA TYR A 328 -5.58 -7.36 10.96
C TYR A 328 -6.90 -6.78 11.48
N VAL A 329 -7.29 -7.18 12.66
CA VAL A 329 -8.42 -6.63 13.39
C VAL A 329 -7.89 -5.72 14.49
N SER A 330 -8.36 -4.48 14.50
CA SER A 330 -8.11 -3.52 15.58
C SER A 330 -9.12 -3.71 16.70
N LEU A 331 -8.60 -3.84 17.91
CA LEU A 331 -9.36 -3.73 19.15
C LEU A 331 -9.18 -2.30 19.70
N ASN A 332 -10.25 -1.63 20.09
CA ASN A 332 -10.11 -0.34 20.77
C ASN A 332 -9.68 -0.58 22.22
N LEU A 333 -8.38 -0.49 22.48
CA LEU A 333 -7.78 -0.82 23.78
C LEU A 333 -8.14 0.18 24.91
N GLN A 334 -8.85 1.26 24.58
CA GLN A 334 -9.43 2.14 25.59
C GLN A 334 -10.72 1.56 26.20
N ARG A 335 -11.34 0.56 25.54
CA ARG A 335 -12.54 -0.12 26.03
C ARG A 335 -12.18 -1.13 27.11
N ASP A 336 -12.95 -1.18 28.20
CA ASP A 336 -12.72 -2.11 29.30
C ASP A 336 -12.73 -3.58 28.86
N ALA A 337 -13.50 -3.92 27.84
CA ALA A 337 -13.56 -5.26 27.26
C ALA A 337 -12.21 -5.81 26.80
N PHE A 338 -11.26 -4.93 26.42
CA PHE A 338 -9.98 -5.33 25.79
C PHE A 338 -8.75 -4.99 26.64
N LYS A 339 -8.90 -4.55 27.90
CA LYS A 339 -7.74 -4.20 28.74
C LYS A 339 -6.91 -5.40 29.14
N ASP A 340 -7.53 -6.56 29.34
CA ASP A 340 -6.82 -7.80 29.69
C ASP A 340 -6.22 -8.45 28.43
N ALA A 341 -4.90 -8.60 28.37
CA ALA A 341 -4.19 -9.24 27.27
C ALA A 341 -4.64 -10.71 27.05
N LYS A 342 -5.04 -11.40 28.12
CA LYS A 342 -5.55 -12.77 28.01
C LYS A 342 -6.83 -12.83 27.17
N VAL A 343 -7.71 -11.85 27.32
CA VAL A 343 -8.93 -11.75 26.51
C VAL A 343 -8.56 -11.51 25.03
N ARG A 344 -7.66 -10.56 24.76
CA ARG A 344 -7.22 -10.27 23.38
C ARG A 344 -6.59 -11.49 22.72
N LYS A 345 -5.73 -12.20 23.48
CA LYS A 345 -5.10 -13.45 23.02
C LYS A 345 -6.13 -14.56 22.78
N ALA A 346 -7.12 -14.70 23.65
CA ALA A 346 -8.22 -15.65 23.47
C ALA A 346 -9.03 -15.36 22.20
N LEU A 347 -9.37 -14.09 21.95
CA LEU A 347 -10.06 -13.69 20.72
C LEU A 347 -9.23 -14.00 19.47
N SER A 348 -7.92 -13.76 19.51
CA SER A 348 -7.01 -14.06 18.41
C SER A 348 -6.91 -15.56 18.14
N LEU A 349 -6.69 -16.37 19.18
CA LEU A 349 -6.50 -17.81 19.05
C LEU A 349 -7.77 -18.57 18.62
N ALA A 350 -8.96 -17.97 18.80
CA ALA A 350 -10.22 -18.55 18.32
C ALA A 350 -10.46 -18.35 16.81
N ILE A 351 -9.54 -17.75 16.09
CA ILE A 351 -9.65 -17.53 14.64
C ILE A 351 -8.89 -18.63 13.89
N ASP A 352 -9.62 -19.43 13.11
CA ASP A 352 -9.02 -20.36 12.14
C ASP A 352 -8.58 -19.59 10.89
N ARG A 353 -7.31 -19.20 10.86
CA ARG A 353 -6.71 -18.38 9.80
C ARG A 353 -6.59 -19.11 8.49
N ASP A 354 -6.39 -20.44 8.52
CA ASP A 354 -6.37 -21.26 7.31
C ASP A 354 -7.76 -21.32 6.67
N TYR A 355 -8.82 -21.47 7.49
CA TYR A 355 -10.19 -21.37 6.99
C TYR A 355 -10.50 -19.98 6.42
N VAL A 356 -10.08 -18.92 7.10
CA VAL A 356 -10.25 -17.55 6.60
C VAL A 356 -9.54 -17.37 5.25
N ALA A 357 -8.26 -17.71 5.15
CA ALA A 357 -7.48 -17.53 3.93
C ALA A 357 -8.02 -18.37 2.76
N ASN A 358 -8.30 -19.66 3.01
CA ASN A 358 -8.64 -20.61 1.93
C ASN A 358 -10.13 -20.59 1.57
N THR A 359 -11.03 -20.32 2.52
CA THR A 359 -12.47 -20.41 2.30
C THR A 359 -13.12 -19.04 2.16
N ILE A 360 -12.87 -18.12 3.09
CA ILE A 360 -13.48 -16.78 3.04
C ILE A 360 -12.81 -15.93 1.98
N MET A 361 -11.46 -15.91 1.96
CA MET A 361 -10.65 -15.13 1.00
C MET A 361 -10.31 -15.91 -0.27
N GLN A 362 -10.92 -17.08 -0.48
CA GLN A 362 -10.84 -17.90 -1.70
C GLN A 362 -9.39 -18.23 -2.15
N GLY A 363 -8.44 -18.32 -1.22
CA GLY A 363 -7.03 -18.59 -1.51
C GLY A 363 -6.30 -17.43 -2.19
N THR A 364 -6.85 -16.22 -2.13
CA THR A 364 -6.19 -14.99 -2.61
C THR A 364 -5.23 -14.40 -1.59
N TYR A 365 -5.34 -14.78 -0.32
CA TYR A 365 -4.49 -14.32 0.81
C TYR A 365 -3.85 -15.51 1.51
N SER A 366 -2.85 -15.25 2.36
CA SER A 366 -2.18 -16.26 3.19
C SER A 366 -2.48 -16.04 4.66
N ALA A 367 -2.63 -17.11 5.44
CA ALA A 367 -2.86 -17.03 6.89
C ALA A 367 -1.71 -16.26 7.58
N ALA A 368 -2.05 -15.30 8.46
CA ALA A 368 -1.05 -14.54 9.19
C ALA A 368 -0.80 -15.11 10.58
N ASP A 369 0.44 -15.31 10.93
CA ASP A 369 0.92 -15.80 12.24
C ASP A 369 1.71 -14.75 13.02
N SER A 370 1.92 -13.55 12.41
CA SER A 370 2.63 -12.39 12.92
C SER A 370 2.05 -11.11 12.32
N ILE A 371 2.44 -9.94 12.81
CA ILE A 371 2.02 -8.66 12.22
C ILE A 371 2.93 -8.23 11.07
N VAL A 372 4.25 -8.49 11.17
CA VAL A 372 5.20 -8.24 10.08
C VAL A 372 5.26 -9.47 9.20
N GLY A 373 4.78 -9.36 7.97
CA GLY A 373 4.61 -10.49 7.05
C GLY A 373 5.87 -10.87 6.25
N PRO A 374 5.78 -11.94 5.46
CA PRO A 374 6.87 -12.38 4.58
C PRO A 374 7.25 -11.34 3.52
N GLY A 375 8.52 -11.33 3.12
CA GLY A 375 9.05 -10.45 2.06
C GLY A 375 9.56 -9.10 2.55
N ILE A 376 9.34 -8.77 3.83
CA ILE A 376 9.87 -7.57 4.46
C ILE A 376 11.33 -7.83 4.82
N VAL A 377 12.21 -6.88 4.48
CA VAL A 377 13.66 -7.03 4.65
C VAL A 377 14.12 -7.07 6.10
N ASP A 378 15.27 -7.71 6.33
CA ASP A 378 16.02 -7.72 7.57
C ASP A 378 17.50 -7.45 7.24
N GLU A 379 18.38 -7.46 8.23
CA GLU A 379 19.83 -7.36 8.03
C GLU A 379 20.33 -8.40 7.02
N SER A 380 19.82 -9.62 7.10
CA SER A 380 20.12 -10.70 6.16
C SER A 380 18.88 -11.55 5.89
N GLY A 381 18.27 -11.40 4.71
CA GLY A 381 17.07 -12.16 4.36
C GLY A 381 15.78 -11.40 4.72
N TYR A 382 14.84 -12.09 5.37
CA TYR A 382 13.52 -11.55 5.67
C TYR A 382 13.25 -11.53 7.18
N PHE A 383 12.62 -10.46 7.63
CA PHE A 383 12.33 -10.20 9.03
C PHE A 383 11.49 -11.30 9.67
N HIS A 384 10.41 -11.71 9.03
CA HIS A 384 9.56 -12.80 9.51
C HIS A 384 10.34 -14.10 9.74
N ASP A 385 11.31 -14.42 8.89
CA ASP A 385 12.06 -15.68 8.94
C ASP A 385 13.16 -15.67 10.00
N ASN A 386 13.64 -14.47 10.39
CA ASN A 386 14.73 -14.28 11.34
C ASN A 386 14.26 -13.97 12.77
N GLY A 387 12.98 -13.68 12.98
CA GLY A 387 12.36 -13.34 14.26
C GLY A 387 11.83 -14.54 15.03
N ASN A 388 10.95 -14.26 15.99
CA ASN A 388 10.28 -15.26 16.81
C ASN A 388 8.93 -15.75 16.23
N ALA A 389 8.58 -15.33 15.02
CA ALA A 389 7.41 -15.89 14.34
C ALA A 389 7.58 -17.41 14.12
N PRO A 390 6.51 -18.23 14.14
CA PRO A 390 5.12 -17.80 14.30
C PRO A 390 4.73 -17.53 15.77
N TYR A 391 4.03 -16.43 16.03
CA TYR A 391 3.42 -16.13 17.34
C TYR A 391 2.08 -16.84 17.51
N ILE A 392 1.46 -17.27 16.42
CA ILE A 392 0.18 -17.96 16.37
C ILE A 392 0.43 -19.28 15.66
N SER A 393 0.17 -20.39 16.38
CA SER A 393 0.34 -21.73 15.81
C SER A 393 -0.68 -22.03 14.70
N ALA A 394 -0.29 -22.82 13.72
CA ALA A 394 -1.21 -23.34 12.71
C ALA A 394 -2.16 -24.45 13.25
N ASP A 395 -1.93 -24.96 14.46
CA ASP A 395 -2.81 -25.95 15.11
C ASP A 395 -4.03 -25.25 15.73
N TYR A 396 -5.08 -25.07 14.93
CA TYR A 396 -6.30 -24.38 15.35
C TYR A 396 -6.98 -25.04 16.56
N GLU A 397 -7.00 -26.37 16.65
CA GLU A 397 -7.65 -27.07 17.78
C GLU A 397 -6.91 -26.79 19.09
N ALA A 398 -5.58 -26.78 19.06
CA ALA A 398 -4.77 -26.39 20.21
C ALA A 398 -4.97 -24.91 20.57
N ASN A 399 -5.02 -24.02 19.58
CA ASN A 399 -5.29 -22.60 19.76
C ASN A 399 -6.67 -22.37 20.42
N LEU A 400 -7.71 -23.04 19.95
CA LEU A 400 -9.07 -22.90 20.49
C LEU A 400 -9.16 -23.41 21.94
N ALA A 401 -8.43 -24.49 22.27
CA ALA A 401 -8.37 -24.99 23.64
C ALA A 401 -7.70 -23.98 24.57
N GLU A 402 -6.59 -23.36 24.15
CA GLU A 402 -5.90 -22.33 24.93
C GLU A 402 -6.73 -21.05 25.02
N ALA A 403 -7.46 -20.66 23.94
CA ALA A 403 -8.38 -19.52 23.96
C ALA A 403 -9.43 -19.65 25.08
N LYS A 404 -10.06 -20.82 25.18
CA LYS A 404 -11.07 -21.10 26.24
C LYS A 404 -10.47 -21.01 27.64
N LYS A 405 -9.25 -21.53 27.83
CA LYS A 405 -8.54 -21.47 29.09
C LYS A 405 -8.17 -20.03 29.46
N LEU A 406 -7.65 -19.25 28.53
CA LEU A 406 -7.30 -17.83 28.76
C LEU A 406 -8.53 -17.00 29.13
N LEU A 407 -9.67 -17.25 28.49
CA LEU A 407 -10.93 -16.57 28.78
C LEU A 407 -11.45 -16.93 30.18
N GLU A 408 -11.33 -18.20 30.60
CA GLU A 408 -11.64 -18.64 31.96
C GLU A 408 -10.71 -17.97 32.99
N GLU A 409 -9.39 -17.90 32.71
CA GLU A 409 -8.40 -17.23 33.58
C GLU A 409 -8.65 -15.71 33.69
N ALA A 410 -9.20 -15.09 32.65
CA ALA A 410 -9.63 -13.69 32.65
C ALA A 410 -10.94 -13.45 33.41
N GLY A 411 -11.59 -14.50 33.90
CA GLY A 411 -12.82 -14.42 34.68
C GLY A 411 -14.12 -14.56 33.88
N TYR A 412 -14.04 -15.00 32.63
CA TYR A 412 -15.19 -15.17 31.73
C TYR A 412 -15.34 -16.63 31.25
N PRO A 413 -15.54 -17.60 32.13
CA PRO A 413 -15.66 -19.00 31.73
C PRO A 413 -16.84 -19.17 30.75
N ASN A 414 -16.58 -19.74 29.57
CA ASN A 414 -17.55 -19.84 28.46
C ASN A 414 -18.20 -18.51 28.06
N GLY A 415 -17.47 -17.38 28.21
CA GLY A 415 -17.97 -16.05 27.89
C GLY A 415 -18.95 -15.45 28.90
N GLU A 416 -19.23 -16.12 30.02
CA GLU A 416 -20.19 -15.66 31.02
C GLU A 416 -19.78 -14.30 31.59
N GLY A 417 -20.67 -13.30 31.45
CA GLY A 417 -20.45 -11.95 31.96
C GLY A 417 -19.62 -11.04 31.05
N TYR A 418 -19.12 -11.56 29.91
CA TYR A 418 -18.45 -10.70 28.93
C TYR A 418 -19.46 -9.79 28.23
N PRO A 419 -19.13 -8.50 27.99
CA PRO A 419 -20.05 -7.58 27.34
C PRO A 419 -20.29 -7.97 25.88
N THR A 420 -21.44 -7.56 25.32
CA THR A 420 -21.63 -7.55 23.86
C THR A 420 -20.69 -6.53 23.25
N ILE A 421 -19.98 -6.91 22.20
CA ILE A 421 -19.05 -6.05 21.45
C ILE A 421 -19.55 -5.85 20.02
N GLU A 422 -19.20 -4.71 19.41
CA GLU A 422 -19.55 -4.37 18.04
C GLU A 422 -18.33 -4.45 17.12
N TYR A 423 -18.47 -5.17 16.00
CA TYR A 423 -17.49 -5.20 14.92
C TYR A 423 -17.90 -4.24 13.80
N SER A 424 -17.10 -3.21 13.57
CA SER A 424 -17.29 -2.25 12.49
C SER A 424 -16.48 -2.64 11.25
N THR A 425 -17.12 -2.61 10.09
CA THR A 425 -16.51 -2.96 8.81
C THR A 425 -17.15 -2.16 7.66
N ASN A 426 -16.43 -2.02 6.55
CA ASN A 426 -17.03 -1.55 5.30
C ASN A 426 -17.66 -2.73 4.53
N ASP A 427 -18.66 -2.41 3.71
CA ASP A 427 -19.44 -3.38 2.94
C ASP A 427 -18.80 -3.64 1.56
N ALA A 428 -17.65 -4.29 1.55
CA ALA A 428 -16.94 -4.61 0.32
C ALA A 428 -16.26 -6.00 0.42
N GLY A 429 -16.20 -6.71 -0.68
CA GLY A 429 -15.47 -7.96 -0.83
C GLY A 429 -15.74 -8.98 0.28
N TYR A 430 -14.69 -9.53 0.86
CA TYR A 430 -14.74 -10.54 1.93
C TYR A 430 -14.85 -9.97 3.35
N HIS A 431 -14.95 -8.64 3.52
CA HIS A 431 -14.97 -8.01 4.86
C HIS A 431 -16.21 -8.40 5.67
N VAL A 432 -17.38 -8.44 5.04
CA VAL A 432 -18.62 -8.86 5.69
C VAL A 432 -18.62 -10.37 5.97
N PRO A 433 -18.29 -11.26 5.02
CA PRO A 433 -18.10 -12.68 5.30
C PRO A 433 -17.12 -12.96 6.45
N LEU A 434 -16.01 -12.21 6.55
CA LEU A 434 -15.08 -12.31 7.67
C LEU A 434 -15.73 -11.90 9.00
N ALA A 435 -16.48 -10.79 9.01
CA ALA A 435 -17.20 -10.36 10.21
C ALA A 435 -18.21 -11.39 10.70
N GLU A 436 -18.95 -12.03 9.77
CA GLU A 436 -19.90 -13.10 10.07
C GLU A 436 -19.19 -14.35 10.61
N TYR A 437 -18.02 -14.68 10.06
CA TYR A 437 -17.19 -15.76 10.59
C TYR A 437 -16.68 -15.45 12.01
N LEU A 438 -16.18 -14.24 12.27
CA LEU A 438 -15.72 -13.82 13.61
C LEU A 438 -16.89 -13.84 14.62
N GLN A 439 -18.10 -13.47 14.20
CA GLN A 439 -19.29 -13.58 15.04
C GLN A 439 -19.56 -15.04 15.46
N GLN A 440 -19.38 -15.98 14.54
CA GLN A 440 -19.50 -17.41 14.84
C GLN A 440 -18.35 -17.89 15.75
N ALA A 441 -17.09 -17.63 15.37
CA ALA A 441 -15.90 -18.11 16.07
C ALA A 441 -15.84 -17.62 17.53
N TRP A 442 -16.18 -16.35 17.77
CA TRP A 442 -16.25 -15.80 19.12
C TRP A 442 -17.54 -16.22 19.84
N GLY A 443 -18.62 -16.49 19.08
CA GLY A 443 -19.82 -17.15 19.62
C GLY A 443 -19.54 -18.53 20.24
N ASP A 444 -18.60 -19.30 19.67
CA ASP A 444 -18.13 -20.59 20.22
C ASP A 444 -17.31 -20.45 21.52
N LEU A 445 -16.85 -19.25 21.82
CA LEU A 445 -16.31 -18.86 23.14
C LEU A 445 -17.38 -18.33 24.10
N GLY A 446 -18.64 -18.19 23.66
CA GLY A 446 -19.75 -17.58 24.41
C GLY A 446 -19.79 -16.05 24.36
N ILE A 447 -19.03 -15.41 23.46
CA ILE A 447 -18.99 -13.96 23.30
C ILE A 447 -20.00 -13.53 22.23
N THR A 448 -20.80 -12.50 22.53
CA THR A 448 -21.76 -11.94 21.58
C THR A 448 -21.13 -10.80 20.80
N LEU A 449 -21.06 -10.96 19.45
CA LEU A 449 -20.61 -9.96 18.51
C LEU A 449 -21.79 -9.44 17.68
N THR A 450 -21.93 -8.12 17.55
CA THR A 450 -22.82 -7.46 16.58
C THR A 450 -21.99 -6.87 15.44
N ILE A 451 -22.57 -6.81 14.24
CA ILE A 451 -21.85 -6.32 13.05
C ILE A 451 -22.47 -4.99 12.62
N ASN A 452 -21.63 -3.97 12.50
CA ASN A 452 -21.95 -2.65 11.99
C ASN A 452 -21.28 -2.44 10.62
N LYS A 453 -22.09 -2.40 9.55
CA LYS A 453 -21.63 -2.18 8.17
C LYS A 453 -21.77 -0.72 7.79
N MET A 454 -20.71 -0.17 7.21
CA MET A 454 -20.61 1.24 6.83
C MET A 454 -20.05 1.35 5.41
N GLU A 455 -20.39 2.46 4.73
CA GLU A 455 -19.70 2.89 3.52
C GLU A 455 -18.24 3.25 3.84
N TRP A 456 -17.30 3.02 2.92
CA TRP A 456 -15.87 3.24 3.13
C TRP A 456 -15.55 4.66 3.61
N SER A 457 -16.12 5.66 2.95
CA SER A 457 -15.92 7.09 3.28
C SER A 457 -16.42 7.49 4.67
N SER A 458 -17.35 6.72 5.25
CA SER A 458 -17.84 6.90 6.63
C SER A 458 -17.09 6.02 7.63
N PHE A 459 -16.69 4.84 7.21
CA PHE A 459 -15.99 3.86 8.04
C PHE A 459 -14.60 4.35 8.47
N THR A 460 -13.81 4.88 7.53
CA THR A 460 -12.43 5.28 7.79
C THR A 460 -12.31 6.40 8.83
N PRO A 461 -13.08 7.51 8.73
CA PRO A 461 -13.07 8.54 9.78
C PRO A 461 -13.54 8.03 11.14
N ALA A 462 -14.61 7.22 11.18
CA ALA A 462 -15.13 6.65 12.44
C ALA A 462 -14.09 5.75 13.12
N ARG A 463 -13.38 4.92 12.35
CA ARG A 463 -12.30 4.07 12.86
C ARG A 463 -11.17 4.90 13.44
N ARG A 464 -10.68 5.93 12.75
CA ARG A 464 -9.62 6.84 13.24
C ARG A 464 -10.05 7.58 14.51
N ALA A 465 -11.31 7.98 14.59
CA ALA A 465 -11.88 8.62 15.78
C ALA A 465 -12.05 7.66 16.96
N GLY A 466 -11.86 6.34 16.78
CA GLY A 466 -12.07 5.33 17.82
C GLY A 466 -13.56 5.07 18.15
N GLU A 467 -14.46 5.34 17.19
CA GLU A 467 -15.91 5.16 17.33
C GLU A 467 -16.31 3.70 17.05
N TYR A 468 -15.63 2.73 17.69
CA TYR A 468 -15.85 1.30 17.53
C TYR A 468 -15.38 0.53 18.78
N ASP A 469 -15.82 -0.71 18.94
CA ASP A 469 -15.23 -1.66 19.88
C ASP A 469 -14.15 -2.51 19.19
N VAL A 470 -14.51 -3.11 18.06
CA VAL A 470 -13.64 -3.89 17.18
C VAL A 470 -13.82 -3.41 15.75
N ALA A 471 -12.75 -3.26 15.00
CA ALA A 471 -12.85 -2.84 13.61
C ALA A 471 -11.94 -3.66 12.70
N ARG A 472 -12.39 -3.87 11.45
CA ARG A 472 -11.46 -4.33 10.44
C ARG A 472 -10.37 -3.30 10.22
N ASN A 473 -9.16 -3.75 10.01
CA ASN A 473 -8.04 -2.90 9.68
C ASN A 473 -7.06 -3.63 8.76
N GLY A 474 -6.05 -2.94 8.31
CA GLY A 474 -4.97 -3.50 7.52
C GLY A 474 -3.99 -2.41 7.14
N TRP A 475 -2.78 -2.81 6.87
CA TRP A 475 -1.73 -1.92 6.42
C TRP A 475 -0.99 -2.56 5.26
N VAL A 476 -0.82 -1.81 4.20
CA VAL A 476 0.10 -2.10 3.11
C VAL A 476 1.27 -1.16 3.28
N MET A 477 2.48 -1.69 3.23
CA MET A 477 3.67 -0.93 3.57
C MET A 477 4.00 0.12 2.51
N ASP A 478 4.41 1.29 2.96
CA ASP A 478 4.82 2.42 2.12
C ASP A 478 6.26 2.26 1.63
N TYR A 479 7.10 1.59 2.43
CA TYR A 479 8.48 1.25 2.13
C TYR A 479 8.86 -0.08 2.79
N ASN A 480 9.84 -0.79 2.24
CA ASN A 480 10.25 -2.11 2.71
C ASN A 480 11.27 -2.00 3.86
N ASP A 481 10.73 -1.77 5.06
CA ASP A 481 11.40 -1.84 6.35
C ASP A 481 10.36 -2.16 7.43
N PRO A 482 10.63 -3.05 8.40
CA PRO A 482 9.65 -3.46 9.42
C PRO A 482 9.10 -2.30 10.25
N SER A 483 9.84 -1.20 10.38
CA SER A 483 9.40 0.01 11.09
C SER A 483 8.10 0.56 10.51
N ASN A 484 7.89 0.45 9.19
CA ASN A 484 6.65 0.93 8.56
C ASN A 484 5.38 0.25 9.09
N MET A 485 5.48 -1.03 9.48
CA MET A 485 4.37 -1.76 10.10
C MET A 485 4.31 -1.50 11.61
N LEU A 486 5.45 -1.47 12.29
CA LEU A 486 5.51 -1.41 13.74
C LEU A 486 5.24 0.00 14.27
N ASP A 487 5.67 1.05 13.56
CA ASP A 487 5.40 2.45 13.93
C ASP A 487 3.90 2.77 14.08
N LEU A 488 3.03 2.02 13.39
CA LEU A 488 1.57 2.16 13.53
C LEU A 488 1.07 1.98 14.96
N PHE A 489 1.80 1.23 15.77
CA PHE A 489 1.40 0.88 17.14
C PHE A 489 2.10 1.75 18.19
N CYS A 490 2.95 2.71 17.80
CA CYS A 490 3.56 3.67 18.71
C CYS A 490 2.49 4.51 19.42
N SER A 491 2.73 4.77 20.71
CA SER A 491 1.86 5.66 21.48
C SER A 491 1.79 7.05 20.83
N GLY A 492 0.59 7.49 20.50
CA GLY A 492 0.37 8.81 19.87
C GLY A 492 0.47 8.85 18.36
N ASN A 493 0.93 7.78 17.68
CA ASN A 493 0.94 7.74 16.22
C ASN A 493 -0.47 7.93 15.64
N GLY A 494 -0.60 8.78 14.62
CA GLY A 494 -1.88 9.14 14.00
C GLY A 494 -2.64 7.96 13.39
N ASN A 495 -1.92 6.90 12.98
CA ASN A 495 -2.48 5.67 12.42
C ASN A 495 -2.69 4.56 13.47
N ASN A 496 -2.40 4.82 14.75
CA ASN A 496 -2.66 3.90 15.85
C ASN A 496 -4.16 3.87 16.19
N ASP A 497 -4.96 3.28 15.31
CA ASP A 497 -6.41 3.20 15.47
C ASP A 497 -6.83 2.44 16.74
N GLY A 498 -6.09 1.36 17.08
CA GLY A 498 -6.33 0.52 18.26
C GLY A 498 -6.00 1.21 19.59
N LYS A 499 -5.33 2.37 19.54
CA LYS A 499 -4.85 3.09 20.72
C LYS A 499 -3.99 2.23 21.65
N TYR A 500 -3.17 1.37 21.04
CA TYR A 500 -2.15 0.61 21.77
C TYR A 500 -1.13 1.56 22.39
N SER A 501 -0.68 1.24 23.58
CA SER A 501 0.33 2.02 24.29
C SER A 501 1.10 1.10 25.24
N ASN A 502 2.39 0.95 24.98
CA ASN A 502 3.31 0.19 25.82
C ASN A 502 4.67 0.88 25.79
N PRO A 503 5.16 1.40 26.95
CA PRO A 503 6.42 2.13 27.01
C PRO A 503 7.65 1.32 26.58
N ASP A 504 7.66 -0.01 26.79
CA ASP A 504 8.77 -0.88 26.38
C ASP A 504 8.78 -1.10 24.86
N PHE A 505 7.60 -1.13 24.23
CA PHE A 505 7.44 -1.14 22.79
C PHE A 505 7.95 0.18 22.19
N ASP A 506 7.44 1.32 22.68
CA ASP A 506 7.85 2.65 22.21
C ASP A 506 9.36 2.83 22.35
N ALA A 507 9.95 2.43 23.49
CA ALA A 507 11.40 2.50 23.70
C ALA A 507 12.20 1.62 22.73
N ALA A 508 11.68 0.46 22.32
CA ALA A 508 12.33 -0.39 21.33
C ALA A 508 12.28 0.26 19.92
N ILE A 509 11.14 0.83 19.53
CA ILE A 509 11.01 1.59 18.29
C ILE A 509 11.96 2.80 18.29
N ASP A 510 11.99 3.59 19.35
CA ASP A 510 12.90 4.75 19.45
C ASP A 510 14.38 4.35 19.37
N ALA A 511 14.73 3.23 20.02
CA ALA A 511 16.09 2.69 19.93
C ALA A 511 16.44 2.23 18.52
N SER A 512 15.50 1.64 17.77
CA SER A 512 15.74 1.21 16.39
C SER A 512 16.06 2.38 15.46
N ARG A 513 15.44 3.53 15.66
CA ARG A 513 15.60 4.73 14.81
C ARG A 513 17.01 5.29 14.83
N VAL A 514 17.73 5.17 15.96
CA VAL A 514 19.08 5.74 16.15
C VAL A 514 20.19 4.69 16.10
N ALA A 515 19.86 3.44 15.82
CA ALA A 515 20.78 2.32 15.83
C ALA A 515 21.49 2.12 14.48
N ASP A 516 22.62 1.39 14.49
CA ASP A 516 23.18 0.83 13.25
C ASP A 516 22.28 -0.29 12.70
N SER A 517 22.55 -0.75 11.48
CA SER A 517 21.67 -1.69 10.75
C SER A 517 21.34 -2.96 11.56
N ALA A 518 22.31 -3.58 12.22
CA ALA A 518 22.08 -4.82 12.96
C ALA A 518 21.23 -4.58 14.21
N GLU A 519 21.53 -3.53 14.97
CA GLU A 519 20.79 -3.17 16.17
C GLU A 519 19.40 -2.62 15.81
N HIS A 520 19.25 -1.93 14.69
CA HIS A 520 17.96 -1.48 14.14
C HIS A 520 16.97 -2.65 14.07
N PHE A 521 17.32 -3.69 13.33
CA PHE A 521 16.46 -4.87 13.19
C PHE A 521 16.27 -5.64 14.49
N ALA A 522 17.30 -5.73 15.35
CA ALA A 522 17.18 -6.38 16.64
C ALA A 522 16.16 -5.67 17.56
N GLN A 523 16.12 -4.35 17.55
CA GLN A 523 15.13 -3.58 18.31
C GLN A 523 13.73 -3.68 17.70
N LEU A 524 13.58 -3.77 16.36
CA LEU A 524 12.29 -4.01 15.71
C LEU A 524 11.76 -5.42 16.01
N HIS A 525 12.60 -6.46 16.03
CA HIS A 525 12.20 -7.80 16.50
C HIS A 525 11.69 -7.77 17.93
N LYS A 526 12.40 -7.08 18.83
CA LYS A 526 11.95 -6.89 20.20
C LYS A 526 10.61 -6.16 20.30
N ALA A 527 10.39 -5.16 19.46
CA ALA A 527 9.11 -4.44 19.41
C ALA A 527 7.97 -5.38 18.94
N GLU A 528 8.20 -6.17 17.90
CA GLU A 528 7.20 -7.15 17.45
C GLU A 528 6.88 -8.19 18.52
N ASP A 529 7.89 -8.73 19.22
CA ASP A 529 7.71 -9.65 20.34
C ASP A 529 6.76 -9.06 21.40
N ILE A 530 6.99 -7.81 21.81
CA ILE A 530 6.17 -7.12 22.82
C ILE A 530 4.73 -6.94 22.32
N LEU A 531 4.55 -6.46 21.08
CA LEU A 531 3.24 -6.23 20.49
C LEU A 531 2.44 -7.52 20.37
N MET A 532 3.07 -8.61 19.94
CA MET A 532 2.44 -9.90 19.73
C MET A 532 2.19 -10.64 21.07
N GLU A 533 3.05 -10.47 22.07
CA GLU A 533 2.79 -10.98 23.42
C GLU A 533 1.60 -10.27 24.07
N ASP A 534 1.50 -8.96 23.92
CA ASP A 534 0.37 -8.15 24.38
C ASP A 534 -0.90 -8.35 23.55
N MET A 535 -0.78 -8.93 22.36
CA MET A 535 -1.83 -9.01 21.35
C MET A 535 -2.47 -7.63 21.14
N GLY A 536 -1.66 -6.66 20.78
CA GLY A 536 -2.07 -5.26 20.55
C GLY A 536 -3.00 -5.09 19.34
N CYS A 537 -2.96 -6.05 18.41
CA CYS A 537 -3.89 -6.23 17.29
C CYS A 537 -4.05 -7.72 17.00
N LEU A 538 -5.01 -8.09 16.15
CA LEU A 538 -5.21 -9.49 15.76
C LEU A 538 -4.84 -9.66 14.28
N PRO A 539 -3.62 -10.12 13.93
CA PRO A 539 -3.27 -10.46 12.56
C PRO A 539 -4.19 -11.55 12.01
N ILE A 540 -4.66 -11.40 10.77
CA ILE A 540 -5.62 -12.32 10.14
C ILE A 540 -5.03 -12.98 8.91
N ALA A 541 -4.54 -12.16 7.95
CA ALA A 541 -4.01 -12.66 6.69
C ALA A 541 -2.97 -11.70 6.12
N TYR A 542 -1.96 -12.25 5.46
CA TYR A 542 -1.00 -11.46 4.67
C TYR A 542 -1.62 -11.11 3.32
N TYR A 543 -1.48 -9.87 2.93
CA TYR A 543 -2.08 -9.35 1.71
C TYR A 543 -1.45 -9.94 0.45
N ASN A 544 -2.31 -10.30 -0.48
CA ASN A 544 -2.02 -10.29 -1.91
C ASN A 544 -3.00 -9.32 -2.57
N ASP A 545 -2.59 -8.70 -3.65
CA ASP A 545 -3.54 -8.05 -4.55
C ASP A 545 -3.97 -9.03 -5.63
N TYR A 546 -5.23 -8.92 -6.05
CA TYR A 546 -5.78 -9.69 -7.15
C TYR A 546 -6.65 -8.80 -8.03
N TRP A 547 -6.58 -9.02 -9.34
CA TRP A 547 -7.29 -8.17 -10.30
C TRP A 547 -7.53 -8.89 -11.61
N LEU A 548 -8.46 -8.37 -12.41
CA LEU A 548 -8.61 -8.73 -13.81
C LEU A 548 -7.96 -7.67 -14.68
N GLN A 549 -7.15 -8.09 -15.64
CA GLN A 549 -6.51 -7.19 -16.59
C GLN A 549 -6.55 -7.78 -18.00
N SER A 550 -7.12 -7.03 -18.93
CA SER A 550 -7.10 -7.38 -20.34
C SER A 550 -5.67 -7.57 -20.85
N PRO A 551 -5.40 -8.63 -21.61
CA PRO A 551 -4.09 -8.83 -22.22
C PRO A 551 -3.71 -7.73 -23.23
N THR A 552 -4.65 -6.89 -23.65
CA THR A 552 -4.40 -5.74 -24.52
C THR A 552 -3.84 -4.52 -23.78
N LEU A 553 -4.02 -4.41 -22.46
CA LEU A 553 -3.42 -3.35 -21.65
C LEU A 553 -1.93 -3.64 -21.44
N LYS A 554 -1.09 -2.72 -21.88
CA LYS A 554 0.38 -2.80 -21.79
C LYS A 554 0.95 -1.57 -21.11
N GLY A 555 2.21 -1.67 -20.63
CA GLY A 555 2.97 -0.56 -20.07
C GLY A 555 2.59 -0.17 -18.64
N THR A 556 1.59 -0.81 -18.05
CA THR A 556 1.26 -0.66 -16.64
C THR A 556 2.02 -1.70 -15.80
N TRP A 557 2.26 -1.39 -14.54
CA TRP A 557 2.78 -2.37 -13.59
C TRP A 557 2.18 -2.17 -12.21
N HIS A 558 2.16 -3.26 -11.44
CA HIS A 558 1.74 -3.29 -10.06
C HIS A 558 2.98 -3.42 -9.16
N SER A 559 3.03 -2.63 -8.09
CA SER A 559 4.15 -2.66 -7.13
C SER A 559 3.84 -3.55 -5.92
N PRO A 560 4.86 -4.02 -5.18
CA PRO A 560 4.65 -4.76 -3.93
C PRO A 560 4.04 -3.89 -2.81
N TYR A 561 3.89 -2.60 -3.04
CA TYR A 561 3.21 -1.64 -2.15
C TYR A 561 1.72 -1.44 -2.51
N GLY A 562 1.17 -2.24 -3.42
CA GLY A 562 -0.23 -2.16 -3.85
C GLY A 562 -0.55 -1.00 -4.80
N TYR A 563 0.47 -0.38 -5.41
CA TYR A 563 0.26 0.72 -6.35
C TYR A 563 0.25 0.25 -7.80
N TRP A 564 -0.72 0.79 -8.59
CA TRP A 564 -0.76 0.66 -10.04
C TRP A 564 -0.16 1.88 -10.71
N TYR A 565 0.96 1.71 -11.37
CA TYR A 565 1.59 2.74 -12.18
C TYR A 565 1.00 2.70 -13.59
N LEU A 566 0.19 3.70 -13.94
CA LEU A 566 -0.58 3.76 -15.17
C LEU A 566 0.02 4.67 -16.24
N GLN A 567 1.01 5.49 -15.90
CA GLN A 567 1.54 6.56 -16.75
C GLN A 567 2.09 6.10 -18.09
N TYR A 568 2.54 4.85 -18.21
CA TYR A 568 3.00 4.26 -19.46
C TYR A 568 1.97 3.33 -20.11
N GLY A 569 0.75 3.29 -19.56
CA GLY A 569 -0.33 2.42 -20.03
C GLY A 569 -0.78 2.76 -21.43
N TYR A 570 -1.05 1.73 -22.24
CA TYR A 570 -1.65 1.86 -23.57
C TYR A 570 -2.37 0.57 -23.97
N ILE A 571 -3.26 0.69 -24.96
CA ILE A 571 -3.94 -0.48 -25.55
C ILE A 571 -3.21 -0.93 -26.81
N GLU A 572 -2.77 -2.19 -26.82
CA GLU A 572 -2.23 -2.87 -27.99
C GLU A 572 -3.40 -3.43 -28.83
N GLY A 573 -3.50 -2.97 -30.09
CA GLY A 573 -4.56 -3.36 -31.02
C GLY A 573 -4.27 -4.60 -31.86
#